data_096c2b345f9a1444d04862c0bacf025f
#
_entry.id   096c2b345f9a1444d04862c0bacf025f
#
_cell.length_a   1.000
_cell.length_b   1.000
_cell.length_c   1.000
_cell.angle_alpha   90.00
_cell.angle_beta   90.00
_cell.angle_gamma   90.00
#
_symmetry.space_group_name_H-M   'P 1'
#
loop_
_entity.id
_entity.type
_entity.pdbx_description
1 polymer ?
#
loop_
_entity_poly.entity_id
_entity_poly.type
_entity_poly.pdbx_seq_one_letter_code
_entity_poly.pdbx_strand_id
1 'polypeptide(L)'
;DSRVPLCATEENCLQPARAAFEGKGFTFSGEQGPAHHVPSDSPFIKTLLKRYEEYTGLKGECLSTGGGTYVHNIPGGVAFGCSLPGFDSHLHSADERTRVSDLMLSARLFAHIICDLCE
;
A
#
# COMPACT_ATOMS: atom_id res chain seq x y z
N ASP A 1 -10.13 -10.20 12.02
CA ASP A 1 -9.50 -9.72 10.80
C ASP A 1 -8.09 -10.31 10.71
N SER A 2 -7.74 -10.81 9.54
CA SER A 2 -6.44 -11.42 9.27
C SER A 2 -5.80 -10.76 8.07
N ARG A 3 -4.49 -10.49 8.15
CA ARG A 3 -3.68 -10.00 7.04
C ARG A 3 -2.79 -11.14 6.57
N VAL A 4 -2.85 -11.42 5.28
CA VAL A 4 -2.21 -12.60 4.71
C VAL A 4 -1.19 -12.23 3.63
N PRO A 5 -0.07 -13.00 3.51
CA PRO A 5 0.91 -12.77 2.46
C PRO A 5 0.39 -13.20 1.08
N LEU A 6 1.12 -12.84 0.02
CA LEU A 6 0.77 -13.17 -1.36
C LEU A 6 0.59 -14.67 -1.62
N CYS A 7 1.32 -15.50 -0.90
CA CYS A 7 1.23 -16.98 -1.02
C CYS A 7 0.07 -17.59 -0.25
N ALA A 8 -0.71 -16.78 0.49
CA ALA A 8 -1.84 -17.29 1.25
C ALA A 8 -3.03 -17.60 0.36
N THR A 9 -3.60 -18.76 0.57
CA THR A 9 -4.82 -19.22 -0.08
C THR A 9 -5.90 -19.51 0.98
N GLU A 10 -7.15 -19.63 0.55
CA GLU A 10 -8.23 -20.05 1.45
C GLU A 10 -7.90 -21.40 2.11
N GLU A 11 -7.32 -22.31 1.36
CA GLU A 11 -6.95 -23.65 1.84
C GLU A 11 -5.87 -23.60 2.92
N ASN A 12 -4.82 -22.82 2.75
CA ASN A 12 -3.69 -22.82 3.67
C ASN A 12 -3.79 -21.81 4.84
N CYS A 13 -4.74 -20.88 4.78
CA CYS A 13 -4.94 -19.88 5.84
C CYS A 13 -6.35 -19.95 6.45
N LEU A 14 -7.40 -19.77 5.65
CA LEU A 14 -8.75 -19.64 6.17
C LEU A 14 -9.32 -20.98 6.67
N GLN A 15 -9.09 -22.07 5.94
CA GLN A 15 -9.58 -23.40 6.34
C GLN A 15 -8.97 -23.88 7.68
N PRO A 16 -7.65 -23.80 7.90
CA PRO A 16 -7.05 -24.13 9.20
C PRO A 16 -7.59 -23.24 10.33
N ALA A 17 -7.80 -21.94 10.07
CA ALA A 17 -8.38 -21.04 11.06
C ALA A 17 -9.82 -21.43 11.43
N ARG A 18 -10.67 -21.75 10.44
CA ARG A 18 -12.03 -22.26 10.68
C ARG A 18 -12.00 -23.52 11.51
N ALA A 19 -11.19 -24.50 11.13
CA ALA A 19 -11.07 -25.77 11.84
C ALA A 19 -10.61 -25.59 13.30
N ALA A 20 -9.68 -24.67 13.55
CA ALA A 20 -9.20 -24.39 14.91
C ALA A 20 -10.27 -23.82 15.86
N PHE A 21 -11.29 -23.14 15.31
CA PHE A 21 -12.35 -22.50 16.08
C PHE A 21 -13.72 -23.22 15.97
N GLU A 22 -13.80 -24.31 15.19
CA GLU A 22 -15.00 -25.10 15.05
C GLU A 22 -15.46 -25.64 16.42
N GLY A 23 -16.76 -25.58 16.67
CA GLY A 23 -17.35 -26.02 17.93
C GLY A 23 -17.07 -25.14 19.16
N LYS A 24 -16.32 -24.04 19.00
CA LYS A 24 -15.98 -23.13 20.11
C LYS A 24 -16.91 -21.90 20.21
N GLY A 25 -18.05 -21.91 19.56
CA GLY A 25 -19.03 -20.81 19.62
C GLY A 25 -18.68 -19.60 18.73
N PHE A 26 -17.75 -19.74 17.79
CA PHE A 26 -17.43 -18.71 16.83
C PHE A 26 -18.22 -18.88 15.54
N THR A 27 -18.63 -17.76 14.95
CA THR A 27 -19.21 -17.72 13.60
C THR A 27 -18.23 -17.04 12.67
N PHE A 28 -17.92 -17.70 11.56
CA PHE A 28 -17.09 -17.12 10.51
C PHE A 28 -17.98 -16.49 9.46
N SER A 29 -17.69 -15.23 9.13
CA SER A 29 -18.34 -14.48 8.06
C SER A 29 -17.28 -13.79 7.19
N GLY A 30 -17.60 -13.60 5.91
CA GLY A 30 -16.72 -12.98 4.95
C GLY A 30 -15.92 -13.97 4.11
N GLU A 31 -15.14 -13.42 3.23
CA GLU A 31 -14.32 -14.13 2.25
C GLU A 31 -12.87 -13.66 2.34
N GLN A 32 -11.94 -14.50 1.91
CA GLN A 32 -10.56 -14.09 1.72
C GLN A 32 -10.45 -13.37 0.37
N GLY A 33 -10.21 -12.06 0.39
CA GLY A 33 -9.84 -11.31 -0.80
C GLY A 33 -8.41 -11.62 -1.25
N PRO A 34 -8.09 -11.46 -2.54
CA PRO A 34 -6.73 -11.63 -3.04
C PRO A 34 -5.81 -10.56 -2.43
N ALA A 35 -4.56 -10.93 -2.15
CA ALA A 35 -3.54 -9.95 -1.78
C ALA A 35 -3.21 -9.07 -2.99
N HIS A 36 -3.13 -7.75 -2.77
CA HIS A 36 -2.81 -6.80 -3.82
C HIS A 36 -1.29 -6.69 -4.01
N HIS A 37 -0.83 -6.84 -5.25
CA HIS A 37 0.59 -6.77 -5.57
C HIS A 37 0.81 -6.21 -6.98
N VAL A 38 1.80 -5.34 -7.12
CA VAL A 38 2.30 -4.86 -8.40
C VAL A 38 3.80 -5.13 -8.47
N PRO A 39 4.30 -5.79 -9.53
CA PRO A 39 5.72 -6.09 -9.66
C PRO A 39 6.59 -4.84 -9.65
N SER A 40 7.66 -4.86 -8.85
CA SER A 40 8.58 -3.72 -8.69
C SER A 40 9.37 -3.36 -9.95
N ASP A 41 9.47 -4.28 -10.89
CA ASP A 41 10.17 -4.11 -12.16
C ASP A 41 9.29 -3.57 -13.29
N SER A 42 8.00 -3.36 -13.03
CA SER A 42 7.09 -2.78 -14.02
C SER A 42 7.51 -1.36 -14.43
N PRO A 43 7.29 -0.95 -15.69
CA PRO A 43 7.59 0.41 -16.14
C PRO A 43 6.93 1.48 -15.28
N PHE A 44 5.69 1.25 -14.89
CA PHE A 44 4.94 2.13 -14.01
C PHE A 44 5.65 2.38 -12.67
N ILE A 45 6.03 1.31 -11.98
CA ILE A 45 6.75 1.43 -10.69
C ILE A 45 8.10 2.12 -10.88
N LYS A 46 8.84 1.79 -11.94
CA LYS A 46 10.13 2.46 -12.24
C LYS A 46 9.97 3.95 -12.45
N THR A 47 8.92 4.40 -13.12
CA THR A 47 8.62 5.82 -13.29
C THR A 47 8.36 6.50 -11.94
N LEU A 48 7.54 5.89 -11.09
CA LEU A 48 7.25 6.42 -9.75
C LEU A 48 8.52 6.55 -8.90
N LEU A 49 9.32 5.48 -8.82
CA LEU A 49 10.54 5.47 -8.01
C LEU A 49 11.58 6.48 -8.54
N LYS A 50 11.78 6.55 -9.86
CA LYS A 50 12.66 7.53 -10.48
C LYS A 50 12.29 8.96 -10.10
N ARG A 51 11.01 9.32 -10.23
CA ARG A 51 10.56 10.67 -9.88
C ARG A 51 10.65 10.93 -8.37
N TYR A 52 10.37 9.93 -7.55
CA TYR A 52 10.58 10.04 -6.11
C TYR A 52 12.05 10.38 -5.77
N GLU A 53 13.00 9.66 -6.35
CA GLU A 53 14.44 9.90 -6.13
C GLU A 53 14.89 11.29 -6.61
N GLU A 54 14.43 11.71 -7.79
CA GLU A 54 14.74 13.04 -8.36
C GLU A 54 14.24 14.18 -7.48
N TYR A 55 13.06 14.05 -6.89
CA TYR A 55 12.43 15.10 -6.10
C TYR A 55 12.83 15.12 -4.64
N THR A 56 13.13 13.97 -4.07
CA THR A 56 13.42 13.84 -2.63
C THR A 56 14.91 13.71 -2.34
N GLY A 57 15.72 13.27 -3.29
CA GLY A 57 17.10 12.85 -3.09
C GLY A 57 17.24 11.57 -2.26
N LEU A 58 16.14 10.91 -1.95
CA LEU A 58 16.09 9.66 -1.18
C LEU A 58 15.99 8.47 -2.14
N LYS A 59 16.48 7.31 -1.73
CA LYS A 59 16.34 6.08 -2.49
C LYS A 59 14.87 5.65 -2.53
N GLY A 60 14.36 5.37 -3.72
CA GLY A 60 13.02 4.83 -3.92
C GLY A 60 12.96 3.34 -3.65
N GLU A 61 12.01 2.91 -2.84
CA GLU A 61 11.83 1.51 -2.47
C GLU A 61 10.35 1.13 -2.50
N CYS A 62 10.07 -0.10 -2.96
CA CYS A 62 8.75 -0.68 -2.83
C CYS A 62 8.54 -1.20 -1.41
N LEU A 63 7.45 -0.80 -0.81
CA LEU A 63 7.09 -1.23 0.53
C LEU A 63 5.85 -2.11 0.50
N SER A 64 5.67 -2.90 1.53
CA SER A 64 4.44 -3.65 1.78
C SER A 64 3.77 -3.16 3.06
N THR A 65 2.46 -3.21 3.08
CA THR A 65 1.68 -2.87 4.27
C THR A 65 0.58 -3.90 4.51
N GLY A 66 0.29 -4.18 5.76
CA GLY A 66 -0.87 -4.97 6.14
C GLY A 66 -2.19 -4.17 6.13
N GLY A 67 -2.13 -2.86 5.92
CA GLY A 67 -3.30 -2.01 5.82
C GLY A 67 -3.99 -2.10 4.47
N GLY A 68 -5.31 -1.86 4.42
CA GLY A 68 -6.04 -1.69 3.18
C GLY A 68 -5.98 -0.24 2.69
N THR A 69 -5.97 -0.06 1.38
CA THR A 69 -6.09 1.26 0.74
C THR A 69 -7.10 1.19 -0.40
N TYR A 70 -7.53 2.33 -0.91
CA TYR A 70 -8.47 2.38 -2.04
C TYR A 70 -7.91 1.72 -3.30
N VAL A 71 -6.60 1.70 -3.49
CA VAL A 71 -5.95 1.07 -4.64
C VAL A 71 -6.07 -0.45 -4.67
N HIS A 72 -6.44 -1.06 -3.54
CA HIS A 72 -6.63 -2.51 -3.44
C HIS A 72 -7.62 -3.06 -4.48
N ASN A 73 -8.60 -2.25 -4.85
CA ASN A 73 -9.62 -2.61 -5.83
C ASN A 73 -9.31 -2.09 -7.26
N ILE A 74 -8.12 -1.54 -7.47
CA ILE A 74 -7.70 -1.01 -8.78
C ILE A 74 -6.61 -1.92 -9.34
N PRO A 75 -6.89 -2.70 -10.39
CA PRO A 75 -5.86 -3.54 -11.01
C PRO A 75 -4.63 -2.71 -11.42
N GLY A 76 -3.45 -3.13 -10.95
CA GLY A 76 -2.20 -2.43 -11.23
C GLY A 76 -2.00 -1.11 -10.47
N GLY A 77 -2.96 -0.68 -9.66
CA GLY A 77 -2.82 0.51 -8.83
C GLY A 77 -1.84 0.31 -7.67
N VAL A 78 -1.18 1.36 -7.22
CA VAL A 78 -0.31 1.33 -6.05
C VAL A 78 -0.57 2.53 -5.15
N ALA A 79 -0.36 2.37 -3.85
CA ALA A 79 -0.28 3.50 -2.95
C ALA A 79 1.07 4.18 -3.14
N PHE A 80 1.03 5.46 -3.43
CA PHE A 80 2.20 6.30 -3.58
C PHE A 80 1.88 7.67 -2.99
N GLY A 81 2.76 8.24 -2.21
CA GLY A 81 2.32 9.46 -1.58
C GLY A 81 3.31 10.20 -0.75
N CYS A 82 2.77 11.14 0.01
CA CYS A 82 3.41 12.31 0.57
C CYS A 82 3.99 12.14 1.98
N SER A 83 3.96 10.95 2.54
CA SER A 83 4.63 10.70 3.83
C SER A 83 6.10 10.42 3.59
N LEU A 84 6.95 11.40 3.89
CA LEU A 84 8.39 11.25 3.74
C LEU A 84 9.01 10.62 5.00
N PRO A 85 10.10 9.84 4.86
CA PRO A 85 10.83 9.29 6.00
C PRO A 85 11.28 10.36 6.99
N GLY A 86 11.35 10.01 8.26
CA GLY A 86 11.84 10.90 9.31
C GLY A 86 10.84 11.94 9.83
N PHE A 87 9.60 11.88 9.40
CA PHE A 87 8.51 12.69 9.94
C PHE A 87 7.43 11.81 10.56
N ASP A 88 7.15 12.03 11.84
CA ASP A 88 6.04 11.38 12.52
C ASP A 88 4.75 12.17 12.28
N SER A 89 3.91 11.60 11.44
CA SER A 89 2.61 12.17 11.06
C SER A 89 1.50 11.85 12.05
N HIS A 90 1.72 11.02 13.04
CA HIS A 90 0.69 10.47 13.93
C HIS A 90 -0.48 9.81 13.17
N LEU A 91 -0.18 9.14 12.06
CA LEU A 91 -1.18 8.51 11.19
C LEU A 91 -2.15 7.63 12.01
N HIS A 92 -3.46 7.83 11.81
CA HIS A 92 -4.54 7.19 12.56
C HIS A 92 -4.55 7.45 14.07
N SER A 93 -3.92 8.53 14.52
CA SER A 93 -3.84 8.90 15.93
C SER A 93 -4.31 10.33 16.17
N ALA A 94 -4.37 10.74 17.44
CA ALA A 94 -4.62 12.13 17.78
C ALA A 94 -3.52 13.05 17.23
N ASP A 95 -3.88 14.26 16.84
CA ASP A 95 -2.97 15.26 16.26
C ASP A 95 -2.29 14.81 14.98
N GLU A 96 -2.99 14.04 14.15
CA GLU A 96 -2.51 13.67 12.80
C GLU A 96 -2.15 14.94 12.02
N ARG A 97 -0.97 14.92 11.44
CA ARG A 97 -0.36 16.12 10.84
C ARG A 97 0.51 15.80 9.65
N THR A 98 0.72 16.81 8.81
CA THR A 98 1.69 16.76 7.73
C THR A 98 2.37 18.12 7.56
N ARG A 99 3.56 18.13 6.97
CA ARG A 99 4.26 19.37 6.63
C ARG A 99 3.71 19.91 5.32
N VAL A 100 3.48 21.23 5.27
CA VAL A 100 3.06 21.90 4.02
C VAL A 100 4.11 21.72 2.92
N SER A 101 5.39 21.73 3.27
CA SER A 101 6.48 21.44 2.34
C SER A 101 6.35 20.09 1.65
N ASP A 102 5.93 19.06 2.40
CA ASP A 102 5.78 17.70 1.89
C ASP A 102 4.56 17.59 0.97
N LEU A 103 3.48 18.30 1.29
CA LEU A 103 2.32 18.43 0.40
C LEU A 103 2.69 19.12 -0.91
N MET A 104 3.45 20.21 -0.85
CA MET A 104 3.89 20.93 -2.06
C MET A 104 4.85 20.10 -2.90
N LEU A 105 5.76 19.37 -2.26
CA LEU A 105 6.65 18.43 -2.93
C LEU A 105 5.86 17.33 -3.64
N SER A 106 4.89 16.74 -2.95
CA SER A 106 4.02 15.69 -3.49
C SER A 106 3.21 16.20 -4.68
N ALA A 107 2.64 17.40 -4.60
CA ALA A 107 1.87 17.97 -5.71
C ALA A 107 2.73 18.13 -6.98
N ARG A 108 3.98 18.61 -6.85
CA ARG A 108 4.91 18.71 -7.98
C ARG A 108 5.31 17.33 -8.52
N LEU A 109 5.60 16.40 -7.63
CA LEU A 109 5.97 15.03 -7.97
C LEU A 109 4.86 14.33 -8.76
N PHE A 110 3.62 14.40 -8.29
CA PHE A 110 2.46 13.83 -8.98
C PHE A 110 2.20 14.50 -10.34
N ALA A 111 2.34 15.81 -10.45
CA ALA A 111 2.16 16.51 -11.73
C ALA A 111 3.15 15.98 -12.79
N HIS A 112 4.41 15.79 -12.43
CA HIS A 112 5.41 15.25 -13.37
C HIS A 112 5.20 13.77 -13.68
N ILE A 113 4.79 12.97 -12.69
CA ILE A 113 4.44 11.56 -12.93
C ILE A 113 3.28 11.44 -13.91
N ILE A 114 2.25 12.28 -13.77
CA ILE A 114 1.11 12.28 -14.68
C ILE A 114 1.56 12.63 -16.10
N CYS A 115 2.43 13.62 -16.27
CA CYS A 115 3.00 13.93 -17.58
C CYS A 115 3.74 12.72 -18.18
N ASP A 116 4.64 12.10 -17.42
CA ASP A 116 5.43 10.95 -17.89
C ASP A 116 4.56 9.71 -18.27
N LEU A 117 3.40 9.57 -17.65
CA LEU A 117 2.50 8.45 -17.91
C LEU A 117 1.49 8.71 -19.02
N CYS A 118 1.34 9.96 -19.43
CA CYS A 118 0.40 10.37 -20.46
C CYS A 118 1.07 10.70 -21.81
N GLU A 119 2.41 10.65 -21.89
CA GLU A 119 3.18 10.76 -23.16
C GLU A 119 3.26 9.42 -23.87
#